data_326cfb3c0aff157123d57fa6664bcedb
#
_entry.id   326cfb3c0aff157123d57fa6664bcedb
#
_cell.length_a   1.000
_cell.length_b   1.000
_cell.length_c   1.000
_cell.angle_alpha   90.00
_cell.angle_beta   90.00
_cell.angle_gamma   90.00
#
_symmetry.space_group_name_H-M   'P 1'
#
loop_
_entity.id
_entity.type
_entity.pdbx_description
1 polymer ?
#
loop_
_entity_poly.entity_id
_entity_poly.type
_entity_poly.pdbx_seq_one_letter_code
_entity_poly.pdbx_strand_id
1 'polypeptide(L)'
;MEKIKTTLIGAGYRGKQLLQFLQNFPFFEVMAVADPYIEETDIPEIVCYNNGEEDYLNMLDRHKPELVFITSPWQCHVNHAIQCVERQCHIALEIKGGLYLDEYQPLIDLAEQKNCRVFPLENTLFRRDILALCNMVNA
;
A
#
# COMPACT_ATOMS: atom_id res chain seq x y z
N MET A 1 11.45 -7.26 18.61
CA MET A 1 11.62 -7.12 17.16
C MET A 1 11.22 -5.70 16.81
N GLU A 2 12.03 -5.00 16.05
CA GLU A 2 11.69 -3.65 15.58
C GLU A 2 10.49 -3.73 14.61
N LYS A 3 9.53 -2.83 14.77
CA LYS A 3 8.35 -2.80 13.90
C LYS A 3 8.69 -2.10 12.59
N ILE A 4 8.09 -2.55 11.51
CA ILE A 4 8.20 -1.91 10.19
C ILE A 4 7.38 -0.63 10.20
N LYS A 5 8.00 0.52 9.95
CA LYS A 5 7.34 1.81 9.85
C LYS A 5 6.50 1.87 8.58
N THR A 6 5.20 2.02 8.74
CA THR A 6 4.25 1.94 7.64
C THR A 6 3.36 3.16 7.53
N THR A 7 2.90 3.46 6.32
CA THR A 7 1.84 4.43 6.05
C THR A 7 0.84 3.84 5.06
N LEU A 8 -0.33 4.46 4.96
CA LEU A 8 -1.39 4.06 4.05
C LEU A 8 -1.77 5.22 3.13
N ILE A 9 -1.92 4.98 1.83
CA ILE A 9 -2.49 5.92 0.85
C ILE A 9 -3.83 5.37 0.37
N GLY A 10 -4.90 6.11 0.63
CA GLY A 10 -6.28 5.72 0.32
C GLY A 10 -6.98 5.04 1.51
N ALA A 11 -7.91 5.74 2.14
CA ALA A 11 -8.67 5.27 3.30
C ALA A 11 -10.16 5.06 2.98
N GLY A 12 -10.47 4.67 1.76
CA GLY A 12 -11.79 4.18 1.39
C GLY A 12 -12.15 2.90 2.14
N TYR A 13 -13.24 2.23 1.76
CA TYR A 13 -13.72 1.02 2.44
C TYR A 13 -12.61 -0.03 2.65
N ARG A 14 -11.85 -0.34 1.59
CA ARG A 14 -10.77 -1.33 1.65
C ARG A 14 -9.60 -0.84 2.51
N GLY A 15 -9.22 0.43 2.38
CA GLY A 15 -8.16 1.02 3.17
C GLY A 15 -8.46 1.01 4.66
N LYS A 16 -9.68 1.36 5.08
CA LYS A 16 -10.10 1.32 6.49
C LYS A 16 -10.05 -0.09 7.09
N GLN A 17 -10.46 -1.12 6.32
CA GLN A 17 -10.33 -2.52 6.75
C GLN A 17 -8.86 -2.94 6.94
N LEU A 18 -8.01 -2.59 5.97
CA LEU A 18 -6.59 -2.90 6.03
C LEU A 18 -5.93 -2.18 7.21
N LEU A 19 -6.27 -0.92 7.43
CA LEU A 19 -5.75 -0.13 8.54
C LEU A 19 -6.05 -0.76 9.89
N GLN A 20 -7.30 -1.21 10.12
CA GLN A 20 -7.68 -1.92 11.34
C GLN A 20 -6.86 -3.21 11.54
N PHE A 21 -6.61 -3.93 10.46
CA PHE A 21 -5.74 -5.11 10.50
C PHE A 21 -4.31 -4.74 10.89
N LEU A 22 -3.72 -3.73 10.23
CA LEU A 22 -2.34 -3.31 10.46
C LEU A 22 -2.10 -2.80 11.88
N GLN A 23 -3.06 -2.05 12.44
CA GLN A 23 -2.97 -1.56 13.82
C GLN A 23 -2.91 -2.69 14.85
N ASN A 24 -3.60 -3.80 14.58
CA ASN A 24 -3.64 -4.97 15.46
C ASN A 24 -2.52 -5.98 15.19
N PHE A 25 -1.72 -5.79 14.14
CA PHE A 25 -0.67 -6.72 13.75
C PHE A 25 0.67 -6.28 14.36
N PRO A 26 1.34 -7.14 15.14
CA PRO A 26 2.46 -6.72 16.00
C PRO A 26 3.72 -6.28 15.26
N PHE A 27 3.81 -6.56 13.96
CA PHE A 27 5.00 -6.27 13.16
C PHE A 27 4.98 -4.89 12.49
N PHE A 28 3.84 -4.20 12.49
CA PHE A 28 3.71 -2.89 11.85
C PHE A 28 3.56 -1.77 12.88
N GLU A 29 4.17 -0.63 12.57
CA GLU A 29 3.93 0.65 13.21
C GLU A 29 3.26 1.58 12.19
N VAL A 30 1.95 1.73 12.29
CA VAL A 30 1.20 2.61 11.38
C VAL A 30 1.36 4.05 11.85
N MET A 31 2.10 4.86 11.08
CA MET A 31 2.47 6.22 11.45
C MET A 31 1.46 7.27 10.98
N ALA A 32 0.93 7.10 9.78
CA ALA A 32 0.05 8.08 9.14
C ALA A 32 -0.78 7.46 8.02
N VAL A 33 -1.85 8.16 7.65
CA VAL A 33 -2.74 7.84 6.55
C VAL A 33 -2.97 9.08 5.69
N ALA A 34 -2.96 8.93 4.38
CA ALA A 34 -3.30 9.99 3.44
C ALA A 34 -4.53 9.61 2.61
N ASP A 35 -5.56 10.43 2.69
CA ASP A 35 -6.76 10.36 1.86
C ASP A 35 -7.47 11.71 1.91
N PRO A 36 -7.80 12.34 0.77
CA PRO A 36 -8.41 13.67 0.76
C PRO A 36 -9.80 13.74 1.40
N TYR A 37 -10.44 12.59 1.61
CA TYR A 37 -11.82 12.51 2.15
C TYR A 37 -11.89 11.88 3.55
N ILE A 38 -10.74 11.60 4.18
CA ILE A 38 -10.73 11.05 5.53
C ILE A 38 -10.94 12.14 6.57
N GLU A 39 -11.73 11.84 7.60
CA GLU A 39 -11.85 12.68 8.78
C GLU A 39 -10.97 12.15 9.92
N GLU A 40 -10.38 13.03 10.72
CA GLU A 40 -9.52 12.64 11.86
C GLU A 40 -10.26 11.77 12.87
N THR A 41 -11.59 11.98 12.98
CA THR A 41 -12.47 11.19 13.85
C THR A 41 -12.61 9.72 13.43
N ASP A 42 -12.33 9.41 12.16
CA ASP A 42 -12.43 8.04 11.64
C ASP A 42 -11.35 7.11 12.18
N ILE A 43 -10.18 7.66 12.52
CA ILE A 43 -9.01 6.90 12.96
C ILE A 43 -8.24 7.66 14.05
N PRO A 44 -8.81 7.76 15.25
CA PRO A 44 -8.13 8.39 16.38
C PRO A 44 -6.77 7.72 16.60
N GLU A 45 -5.77 8.52 16.96
CA GLU A 45 -4.38 8.10 17.19
C GLU A 45 -3.46 7.97 15.97
N ILE A 46 -3.97 8.18 14.73
CA ILE A 46 -3.16 8.19 13.52
C ILE A 46 -3.15 9.57 12.89
N VAL A 47 -2.01 10.01 12.43
CA VAL A 47 -1.87 11.30 11.75
C VAL A 47 -2.54 11.23 10.37
N CYS A 48 -3.52 12.11 10.11
CA CYS A 48 -4.22 12.21 8.86
C CYS A 48 -3.63 13.29 7.96
N TYR A 49 -3.50 12.98 6.68
CA TYR A 49 -3.12 13.87 5.59
C TYR A 49 -4.28 13.96 4.62
N ASN A 50 -5.06 15.03 4.70
CA ASN A 50 -6.33 15.22 3.97
C ASN A 50 -6.45 16.57 3.28
N ASN A 51 -5.35 17.30 3.09
CA ASN A 51 -5.33 18.62 2.45
C ASN A 51 -5.18 18.52 0.92
N GLY A 52 -5.98 17.65 0.29
CA GLY A 52 -5.99 17.45 -1.15
C GLY A 52 -5.32 16.16 -1.62
N GLU A 53 -5.38 15.95 -2.93
CA GLU A 53 -4.96 14.68 -3.54
C GLU A 53 -3.46 14.41 -3.43
N GLU A 54 -2.63 15.45 -3.31
CA GLU A 54 -1.16 15.35 -3.24
C GLU A 54 -0.61 15.37 -1.80
N ASP A 55 -1.46 15.47 -0.78
CA ASP A 55 -0.99 15.54 0.62
C ASP A 55 -0.25 14.27 1.07
N TYR A 56 -0.44 13.15 0.36
CA TYR A 56 0.34 11.95 0.58
C TYR A 56 1.85 12.17 0.37
N LEU A 57 2.26 13.11 -0.49
CA LEU A 57 3.68 13.45 -0.68
C LEU A 57 4.28 14.04 0.60
N ASN A 58 3.54 14.96 1.25
CA ASN A 58 3.92 15.53 2.54
C ASN A 58 4.04 14.43 3.62
N MET A 59 3.11 13.48 3.62
CA MET A 59 3.16 12.32 4.52
C MET A 59 4.44 11.49 4.30
N LEU A 60 4.76 11.15 3.05
CA LEU A 60 5.94 10.36 2.70
C LEU A 60 7.23 11.08 3.12
N ASP A 61 7.35 12.38 2.79
CA ASP A 61 8.54 13.17 3.06
C ASP A 61 8.77 13.38 4.57
N ARG A 62 7.68 13.49 5.34
CA ARG A 62 7.74 13.70 6.78
C ARG A 62 8.04 12.42 7.57
N HIS A 63 7.36 11.32 7.24
CA HIS A 63 7.44 10.09 8.01
C HIS A 63 8.50 9.11 7.50
N LYS A 64 8.90 9.20 6.23
CA LYS A 64 9.91 8.33 5.59
C LYS A 64 9.64 6.85 5.91
N PRO A 65 8.46 6.32 5.57
CA PRO A 65 8.10 4.95 5.89
C PRO A 65 8.98 3.95 5.15
N GLU A 66 9.17 2.77 5.75
CA GLU A 66 9.84 1.65 5.08
C GLU A 66 8.92 0.94 4.10
N LEU A 67 7.61 0.89 4.43
CA LEU A 67 6.58 0.23 3.61
C LEU A 67 5.33 1.12 3.51
N VAL A 68 4.81 1.27 2.31
CA VAL A 68 3.58 2.02 2.05
C VAL A 68 2.52 1.06 1.50
N PHE A 69 1.36 1.04 2.15
CA PHE A 69 0.18 0.36 1.63
C PHE A 69 -0.61 1.31 0.73
N ILE A 70 -0.94 0.89 -0.49
CA ILE A 70 -1.65 1.69 -1.47
C ILE A 70 -3.00 1.04 -1.77
N THR A 71 -4.08 1.70 -1.36
CA THR A 71 -5.48 1.29 -1.52
C THR A 71 -6.35 2.42 -2.07
N SER A 72 -5.72 3.38 -2.72
CA SER A 72 -6.35 4.48 -3.45
C SER A 72 -7.16 4.00 -4.68
N PRO A 73 -7.86 4.84 -5.41
CA PRO A 73 -8.49 4.44 -6.67
C PRO A 73 -7.48 3.89 -7.69
N TRP A 74 -7.87 2.90 -8.47
CA TRP A 74 -7.00 2.14 -9.38
C TRP A 74 -6.18 3.02 -10.34
N GLN A 75 -6.79 4.11 -10.84
CA GLN A 75 -6.11 5.06 -11.74
C GLN A 75 -4.95 5.80 -11.08
N CYS A 76 -4.89 5.84 -9.75
CA CYS A 76 -3.84 6.51 -8.99
C CYS A 76 -2.71 5.55 -8.57
N HIS A 77 -2.94 4.25 -8.63
CA HIS A 77 -2.06 3.23 -8.03
C HIS A 77 -0.62 3.33 -8.50
N VAL A 78 -0.39 3.32 -9.82
CA VAL A 78 0.97 3.33 -10.38
C VAL A 78 1.68 4.65 -10.06
N ASN A 79 0.99 5.79 -10.17
CA ASN A 79 1.58 7.08 -9.85
C ASN A 79 1.97 7.16 -8.36
N HIS A 80 1.09 6.75 -7.46
CA HIS A 80 1.40 6.70 -6.03
C HIS A 80 2.56 5.75 -5.74
N ALA A 81 2.59 4.59 -6.40
CA ALA A 81 3.66 3.61 -6.26
C ALA A 81 5.02 4.17 -6.72
N ILE A 82 5.08 4.84 -7.86
CA ILE A 82 6.29 5.51 -8.37
C ILE A 82 6.79 6.53 -7.35
N GLN A 83 5.91 7.39 -6.82
CA GLN A 83 6.29 8.41 -5.84
C GLN A 83 6.83 7.81 -4.53
N CYS A 84 6.30 6.66 -4.11
CA CYS A 84 6.83 5.91 -2.96
C CYS A 84 8.22 5.33 -3.25
N VAL A 85 8.39 4.69 -4.43
CA VAL A 85 9.66 4.07 -4.82
C VAL A 85 10.76 5.11 -5.02
N GLU A 86 10.45 6.29 -5.57
CA GLU A 86 11.39 7.41 -5.67
C GLU A 86 11.97 7.81 -4.31
N ARG A 87 11.18 7.65 -3.24
CA ARG A 87 11.56 7.92 -1.85
C ARG A 87 12.12 6.69 -1.13
N GLN A 88 12.45 5.65 -1.89
CA GLN A 88 13.02 4.39 -1.37
C GLN A 88 12.10 3.63 -0.42
N CYS A 89 10.78 3.80 -0.54
CA CYS A 89 9.81 3.01 0.19
C CYS A 89 9.50 1.70 -0.56
N HIS A 90 9.41 0.61 0.15
CA HIS A 90 8.75 -0.60 -0.34
C HIS A 90 7.25 -0.35 -0.43
N ILE A 91 6.56 -1.04 -1.31
CA ILE A 91 5.11 -0.85 -1.49
C ILE A 91 4.34 -2.16 -1.43
N ALA A 92 3.16 -2.10 -0.85
CA ALA A 92 2.14 -3.13 -0.90
C ALA A 92 0.92 -2.55 -1.63
N LEU A 93 0.70 -3.01 -2.86
CA LEU A 93 -0.24 -2.41 -3.80
C LEU A 93 -1.50 -3.26 -3.94
N GLU A 94 -2.66 -2.66 -3.69
CA GLU A 94 -3.96 -3.34 -3.85
C GLU A 94 -4.21 -3.66 -5.33
N ILE A 95 -4.89 -4.74 -5.60
CA ILE A 95 -5.31 -5.14 -6.93
C ILE A 95 -6.53 -4.29 -7.40
N LYS A 96 -6.59 -3.89 -8.68
CA LYS A 96 -5.50 -4.02 -9.67
C LYS A 96 -4.42 -2.96 -9.40
N GLY A 97 -3.17 -3.28 -9.67
CA GLY A 97 -2.08 -2.35 -9.50
C GLY A 97 -2.10 -1.15 -10.46
N GLY A 98 -2.79 -1.20 -11.60
CA GLY A 98 -2.93 -0.14 -12.60
C GLY A 98 -4.02 -0.46 -13.61
N LEU A 99 -4.31 0.45 -14.55
CA LEU A 99 -5.34 0.27 -15.57
C LEU A 99 -4.80 -0.41 -16.83
N TYR A 100 -3.57 -0.11 -17.21
CA TYR A 100 -2.92 -0.58 -18.42
C TYR A 100 -1.61 -1.30 -18.12
N LEU A 101 -1.25 -2.25 -18.97
CA LEU A 101 -0.06 -3.09 -18.76
C LEU A 101 1.24 -2.30 -18.87
N ASP A 102 1.30 -1.35 -19.79
CA ASP A 102 2.46 -0.49 -20.05
C ASP A 102 2.78 0.50 -18.91
N GLU A 103 1.83 0.75 -18.02
CA GLU A 103 2.06 1.57 -16.82
C GLU A 103 3.03 0.88 -15.83
N TYR A 104 3.05 -0.45 -15.82
CA TYR A 104 3.84 -1.21 -14.86
C TYR A 104 5.34 -1.24 -15.16
N GLN A 105 5.74 -1.20 -16.42
CA GLN A 105 7.16 -1.34 -16.76
C GLN A 105 8.01 -0.24 -16.14
N PRO A 106 7.63 1.06 -16.20
CA PRO A 106 8.39 2.11 -15.52
C PRO A 106 8.46 1.92 -13.99
N LEU A 107 7.39 1.41 -13.38
CA LEU A 107 7.39 1.12 -11.93
C LEU A 107 8.35 -0.03 -11.59
N ILE A 108 8.36 -1.10 -12.38
CA ILE A 108 9.24 -2.26 -12.17
C ILE A 108 10.69 -1.83 -12.31
N ASP A 109 11.03 -1.14 -13.41
CA ASP A 109 12.38 -0.67 -13.70
C ASP A 109 12.90 0.25 -12.58
N LEU A 110 12.05 1.17 -12.12
CA LEU A 110 12.39 2.07 -11.01
C LEU A 110 12.58 1.31 -9.69
N ALA A 111 11.71 0.35 -9.40
CA ALA A 111 11.79 -0.46 -8.18
C ALA A 111 13.09 -1.28 -8.15
N GLU A 112 13.48 -1.87 -9.26
CA GLU A 112 14.76 -2.57 -9.40
C GLU A 112 15.95 -1.63 -9.20
N GLN A 113 15.94 -0.47 -9.87
CA GLN A 113 16.98 0.55 -9.74
C GLN A 113 17.16 1.03 -8.29
N LYS A 114 16.05 1.22 -7.56
CA LYS A 114 16.03 1.71 -6.18
C LYS A 114 16.16 0.61 -5.14
N ASN A 115 16.22 -0.66 -5.55
CA ASN A 115 16.20 -1.83 -4.68
C ASN A 115 14.96 -1.85 -3.76
N CYS A 116 13.83 -1.39 -4.27
CA CYS A 116 12.53 -1.45 -3.62
C CYS A 116 11.76 -2.70 -4.02
N ARG A 117 10.86 -3.15 -3.15
CA ARG A 117 9.97 -4.28 -3.42
C ARG A 117 8.56 -3.80 -3.66
N VAL A 118 7.90 -4.41 -4.65
CA VAL A 118 6.49 -4.20 -4.97
C VAL A 118 5.74 -5.49 -4.65
N PHE A 119 4.86 -5.43 -3.64
CA PHE A 119 4.05 -6.56 -3.19
C PHE A 119 2.61 -6.38 -3.67
N PRO A 120 2.09 -7.21 -4.55
CA PRO A 120 0.66 -7.22 -4.85
C PRO A 120 -0.12 -7.77 -3.65
N LEU A 121 -1.17 -7.07 -3.22
CA LEU A 121 -2.05 -7.51 -2.14
C LEU A 121 -3.10 -8.52 -2.66
N GLU A 122 -2.61 -9.55 -3.36
CA GLU A 122 -3.45 -10.62 -3.90
C GLU A 122 -3.55 -11.77 -2.90
N ASN A 123 -4.71 -11.90 -2.28
CA ASN A 123 -4.96 -12.90 -1.26
C ASN A 123 -5.62 -14.20 -1.79
N THR A 124 -6.02 -14.22 -3.07
CA THR A 124 -6.67 -15.38 -3.68
C THR A 124 -5.78 -16.61 -3.63
N LEU A 125 -4.45 -16.44 -3.77
CA LEU A 125 -3.48 -17.53 -3.70
C LEU A 125 -3.49 -18.30 -2.37
N PHE A 126 -3.96 -17.67 -1.28
CA PHE A 126 -4.03 -18.28 0.04
C PHE A 126 -5.42 -18.88 0.37
N ARG A 127 -6.37 -18.81 -0.54
CA ARG A 127 -7.67 -19.41 -0.37
C ARG A 127 -7.56 -20.95 -0.41
N ARG A 128 -8.29 -21.61 0.48
CA ARG A 128 -8.24 -23.08 0.62
C ARG A 128 -8.64 -23.82 -0.65
N ASP A 129 -9.64 -23.32 -1.38
CA ASP A 129 -10.10 -23.87 -2.65
C ASP A 129 -9.02 -23.76 -3.74
N ILE A 130 -8.34 -22.62 -3.84
CA ILE A 130 -7.23 -22.42 -4.79
C ILE A 130 -6.03 -23.29 -4.43
N LEU A 131 -5.66 -23.37 -3.15
CA LEU A 131 -4.58 -24.26 -2.70
C LEU A 131 -4.90 -25.74 -2.99
N ALA A 132 -6.14 -26.16 -2.81
CA ALA A 132 -6.56 -27.50 -3.16
C ALA A 132 -6.44 -27.78 -4.67
N LEU A 133 -6.88 -26.84 -5.51
CA LEU A 133 -6.72 -26.94 -6.97
C LEU A 133 -5.25 -27.00 -7.38
N CYS A 134 -4.39 -26.15 -6.84
CA CYS A 134 -2.96 -26.19 -7.11
C CYS A 134 -2.34 -27.55 -6.75
N ASN A 135 -2.71 -28.12 -5.61
CA ASN A 135 -2.23 -29.43 -5.19
C ASN A 135 -2.71 -30.55 -6.13
N MET A 136 -3.94 -30.46 -6.65
CA MET A 136 -4.49 -31.46 -7.61
C MET A 136 -3.78 -31.40 -8.98
N VAL A 137 -3.37 -30.20 -9.42
CA VAL A 137 -2.67 -30.02 -10.70
C VAL A 137 -1.21 -30.45 -10.63
N ASN A 138 -0.59 -30.31 -9.44
CA ASN A 138 0.83 -30.65 -9.23
C ASN A 138 1.05 -32.09 -8.72
N ALA A 139 -0.01 -32.86 -8.54
CA ALA A 139 0.05 -34.28 -8.14
C ALA A 139 0.09 -35.21 -9.37
#